data_3447ea251ac409cd493da94e225a4216
#
_entry.id   3447ea251ac409cd493da94e225a4216
#
_cell.length_a   1.000
_cell.length_b   1.000
_cell.length_c   1.000
_cell.angle_alpha   90.00
_cell.angle_beta   90.00
_cell.angle_gamma   90.00
#
_symmetry.space_group_name_H-M   'P 1'
#
loop_
_entity.id
_entity.type
_entity.pdbx_description
1 polymer ?
#
loop_
_entity_poly.entity_id
_entity_poly.type
_entity_poly.pdbx_seq_one_letter_code
_entity_poly.pdbx_strand_id
1 'polypeptide(L)' 'MTNNTNLIQKLKEYEQEHLDLDQILIQLQEKHTVDFLQIQRLKKRKLVLKDKIADLKNELEPDSIA' A
#
# COMPACT_ATOMS: atom_id res chain seq x y z
N MET A 1 24.25 -6.41 -6.59
CA MET A 1 24.19 -6.12 -6.32
C MET A 1 23.35 -5.42 -6.00
N THR A 2 22.96 -4.87 -5.91
CA THR A 2 22.33 -4.11 -5.54
C THR A 2 21.12 -4.28 -5.52
N ASN A 3 20.57 -4.86 -4.68
CA ASN A 3 19.27 -5.06 -4.54
C ASN A 3 18.54 -3.87 -4.06
N ASN A 4 19.18 -2.87 -3.62
CA ASN A 4 18.50 -1.68 -3.15
C ASN A 4 17.66 -1.02 -4.24
N THR A 5 18.14 -1.05 -5.47
CA THR A 5 17.38 -0.48 -6.57
C THR A 5 16.07 -1.22 -6.75
N ASN A 6 16.09 -2.55 -6.67
CA ASN A 6 14.87 -3.32 -6.79
C ASN A 6 13.90 -3.07 -5.64
N LEU A 7 14.44 -2.94 -4.43
CA LEU A 7 13.60 -2.67 -3.28
C LEU A 7 12.95 -1.30 -3.36
N ILE A 8 13.70 -0.30 -3.80
CA ILE A 8 13.17 1.03 -3.96
C ILE A 8 12.06 1.04 -5.01
N GLN A 9 12.27 0.33 -6.11
CA GLN A 9 11.26 0.28 -7.14
C GLN A 9 10.00 -0.41 -6.65
N LYS A 10 10.13 -1.52 -5.94
CA LYS A 10 8.97 -2.18 -5.38
C LYS A 10 8.25 -1.30 -4.37
N LEU A 11 9.01 -0.57 -3.57
CA LEU A 11 8.41 0.33 -2.60
C LEU A 11 7.56 1.38 -3.31
N LYS A 12 8.09 1.96 -4.38
CA LYS A 12 7.34 2.96 -5.12
C LYS A 12 6.07 2.37 -5.73
N GLU A 13 6.17 1.14 -6.24
CA GLU A 13 5.00 0.50 -6.82
C GLU A 13 3.93 0.24 -5.77
N TYR A 14 4.32 -0.22 -4.60
CA TYR A 14 3.35 -0.46 -3.54
C TYR A 14 2.74 0.83 -3.04
N GLU A 15 3.54 1.87 -2.93
CA GLU A 15 3.03 3.16 -2.50
C GLU A 15 2.03 3.72 -3.51
N GLN A 16 2.31 3.55 -4.80
CA GLN A 16 1.39 4.01 -5.82
C GLN A 16 0.09 3.23 -5.77
N GLU A 17 0.19 1.91 -5.61
CA GLU A 17 -1.01 1.10 -5.51
C GLU A 17 -1.83 1.47 -4.28
N HIS A 18 -1.15 1.76 -3.18
CA HIS A 18 -1.84 2.18 -1.96
C HIS A 18 -2.62 3.48 -2.19
N LEU A 19 -2.01 4.44 -2.87
CA LEU A 19 -2.69 5.68 -3.19
C LEU A 19 -3.87 5.44 -4.12
N ASP A 20 -3.70 4.56 -5.10
CA ASP A 20 -4.78 4.27 -6.04
C ASP A 20 -5.97 3.65 -5.30
N LEU A 21 -5.70 2.75 -4.37
CA LEU A 21 -6.77 2.14 -3.60
C LEU A 21 -7.47 3.16 -2.71
N ASP A 22 -6.70 4.09 -2.14
CA ASP A 22 -7.29 5.15 -1.34
C ASP A 22 -8.27 5.96 -2.16
N GLN A 23 -7.88 6.34 -3.37
CA GLN A 23 -8.74 7.12 -4.22
C GLN A 23 -9.99 6.35 -4.64
N ILE A 24 -9.81 5.08 -4.95
CA ILE A 24 -10.96 4.24 -5.31
C ILE A 24 -11.93 4.15 -4.13
N LEU A 25 -11.41 3.98 -2.92
CA LEU A 25 -12.26 3.90 -1.74
C LEU A 25 -13.04 5.18 -1.53
N ILE A 26 -12.39 6.33 -1.72
CA ILE A 26 -13.07 7.60 -1.58
C ILE A 26 -14.20 7.71 -2.60
N GLN A 27 -13.92 7.35 -3.85
CA GLN A 27 -14.93 7.43 -4.90
C GLN A 27 -16.10 6.50 -4.62
N LEU A 28 -15.84 5.30 -4.14
CA LEU A 28 -16.90 4.37 -3.83
C LEU A 28 -17.77 4.86 -2.70
N GLN A 29 -17.17 5.50 -1.72
CA GLN A 29 -17.93 6.03 -0.59
C GLN A 29 -18.77 7.23 -0.99
N GLU A 30 -18.32 7.98 -1.99
CA GLU A 30 -19.09 9.11 -2.46
C GLU A 30 -20.28 8.72 -3.29
N LYS A 31 -20.21 7.53 -3.91
CA LYS A 31 -21.32 7.08 -4.72
C LYS A 31 -22.28 6.33 -3.86
N HIS A 32 -23.39 6.67 -3.63
CA HIS A 32 -24.31 6.05 -2.70
C HIS A 32 -24.65 4.59 -3.01
N THR A 33 -24.14 4.06 -4.11
CA THR A 33 -24.35 2.66 -4.39
C THR A 33 -23.15 1.91 -3.85
N VAL A 34 -23.22 1.46 -2.64
CA VAL A 34 -22.06 0.91 -2.01
C VAL A 34 -22.09 -0.60 -1.96
N ASP A 35 -21.03 -1.21 -2.46
CA ASP A 35 -20.85 -2.63 -2.30
C ASP A 35 -19.92 -2.84 -1.10
N PHE A 36 -20.47 -3.21 0.02
CA PHE A 36 -19.70 -3.37 1.24
C PHE A 36 -18.61 -4.43 1.11
N LEU A 37 -18.88 -5.48 0.36
CA LEU A 37 -17.87 -6.52 0.16
C LEU A 37 -16.69 -5.97 -0.62
N GLN A 38 -16.96 -5.17 -1.64
CA GLN A 38 -15.89 -4.58 -2.43
C GLN A 38 -15.06 -3.63 -1.57
N ILE A 39 -15.71 -2.84 -0.75
CA ILE A 39 -14.99 -1.92 0.13
C ILE A 39 -14.13 -2.70 1.11
N GLN A 40 -14.64 -3.79 1.67
CA GLN A 40 -13.85 -4.58 2.60
C GLN A 40 -12.63 -5.20 1.92
N ARG A 41 -12.80 -5.68 0.70
CA ARG A 41 -11.68 -6.25 -0.04
C ARG A 41 -10.61 -5.21 -0.31
N LEU A 42 -11.03 -4.01 -0.71
CA LEU A 42 -10.08 -2.94 -0.99
C LEU A 42 -9.36 -2.48 0.28
N LYS A 43 -10.07 -2.40 1.38
CA LYS A 43 -9.45 -2.04 2.65
C LYS A 43 -8.45 -3.10 3.09
N LYS A 44 -8.78 -4.36 2.89
CA LYS A 44 -7.87 -5.44 3.24
C LYS A 44 -6.61 -5.37 2.39
N ARG A 45 -6.78 -5.13 1.09
CA ARG A 45 -5.64 -5.00 0.19
C ARG A 45 -4.77 -3.81 0.62
N LYS A 46 -5.40 -2.72 1.01
CA LYS A 46 -4.68 -1.54 1.46
C LYS A 46 -3.83 -1.86 2.69
N LEU A 47 -4.38 -2.63 3.63
CA LEU A 47 -3.62 -3.02 4.81
C LEU A 47 -2.43 -3.90 4.46
N VAL A 48 -2.63 -4.85 3.54
CA VAL A 48 -1.54 -5.70 3.10
C VAL A 48 -0.43 -4.87 2.46
N LEU A 49 -0.80 -3.90 1.63
CA LEU A 49 0.19 -3.03 1.02
C LEU A 49 0.92 -2.19 2.05
N LYS A 50 0.22 -1.70 3.04
CA LYS A 50 0.84 -0.92 4.09
C LYS A 50 1.88 -1.75 4.84
N ASP A 51 1.56 -3.01 5.12
CA ASP A 51 2.51 -3.90 5.78
C ASP A 51 3.72 -4.14 4.90
N LYS A 52 3.52 -4.36 3.59
CA LYS A 52 4.63 -4.59 2.68
C LYS A 52 5.50 -3.35 2.56
N ILE A 53 4.90 -2.19 2.55
CA ILE A 53 5.65 -0.93 2.50
C ILE A 53 6.51 -0.81 3.76
N ALA A 54 5.95 -1.10 4.91
CA ALA A 54 6.71 -1.02 6.15
C ALA A 54 7.88 -2.00 6.15
N ASP A 55 7.65 -3.23 5.66
CA ASP A 55 8.71 -4.22 5.58
C ASP A 55 9.83 -3.75 4.66
N LEU A 56 9.49 -3.19 3.51
CA LEU A 56 10.51 -2.72 2.59
C LEU A 56 11.29 -1.55 3.17
N LYS A 57 10.61 -0.65 3.85
CA LYS A 57 11.31 0.46 4.48
C LYS A 57 12.27 -0.03 5.56
N ASN A 58 11.86 -1.07 6.30
CA ASN A 58 12.75 -1.64 7.30
C ASN A 58 13.97 -2.27 6.66
N GLU A 59 13.81 -2.90 5.49
CA GLU A 59 14.96 -3.46 4.81
C GLU A 59 15.90 -2.40 4.29
N LEU A 60 15.34 -1.28 3.86
CA LEU A 60 16.18 -0.20 3.33
C LEU A 60 16.84 0.59 4.44
N GLU A 61 16.20 0.71 5.59
CA GLU A 61 16.75 1.43 6.72
C GLU A 61 16.59 0.62 7.97
N PRO A 62 17.40 -0.41 8.09
CA PRO A 62 17.16 -1.36 9.16
C PRO A 62 17.37 -0.82 10.53
N ASP A 63 18.01 0.29 10.75
CA ASP A 63 18.36 0.63 11.98
C ASP A 63 17.55 1.40 12.67
N SER A 64 16.86 1.79 12.30
CA SER A 64 16.08 2.52 12.92
C SER A 64 16.09 2.58 14.26
N ILE A 65 16.12 2.31 15.04
CA ILE A 65 15.94 2.48 16.21
C ILE A 65 16.41 2.61 16.94
N ALA A 66 16.44 2.67 17.22
CA ALA A 66 16.71 2.81 18.02
C ALA A 66 16.35 2.82 18.77
#